data_65333686bc2ac3d9834fc435d4c1c1bf
#
_entry.id   65333686bc2ac3d9834fc435d4c1c1bf
#
_cell.length_a   1.000
_cell.length_b   1.000
_cell.length_c   1.000
_cell.angle_alpha   90.00
_cell.angle_beta   90.00
_cell.angle_gamma   90.00
#
_symmetry.space_group_name_H-M   'P 1'
#
loop_
_entity.id
_entity.type
_entity.pdbx_description
1 polymer ?
#
loop_
_entity_poly.entity_id
_entity_poly.type
_entity_poly.pdbx_seq_one_letter_code
_entity_poly.pdbx_strand_id
1 'polypeptide(L)'
;MAEPLDNTASPKQGFDTVLIANRGEIAARIQRACSELGLKTVAICSEADRQALYGKTAESFLCIGPANAAKSYLNQDAILLAARLTGAGAIHPGYGFLSENAAFCEAIERAGFVFIGPEASSIATMGDKISAKRAMIAAGVPCVPGPDASLPDDPASIERIAQEIGYPVIIKAAGGGGGRGMRVVPEACSLHEAITLTREEARQAFGSPVLYMEKYLQHPRHIEIQVLCDTQGNAVWLGQRDCSMQRRHQKVVEEAPAPGISPDAIRPVGMACAEACRQIGYRGVGTFEFLYENGAFYFIEMNTRLQVEHPVTEMTSGIDIVHAQIRVAQGEPLDLLQDDMRCEGHSFECRINAENPDSFLPSAGIIADLALPEGPGIRVDTHIHAGYRVSPYYDSLIAKLIVHAPIRAEAMAKMREALAATRVEGIATNLPLLRALFEDETFIRGETDIHYLEQWLKQRRPA
;
A
#
# COMPACT_ATOMS: atom_id res chain seq x y z
N MET A 1 -10.78 47.71 -17.41
CA MET A 1 -9.43 47.14 -17.12
C MET A 1 -9.58 46.36 -15.82
N ALA A 2 -9.56 45.07 -15.89
CA ALA A 2 -9.61 44.20 -14.72
C ALA A 2 -8.16 44.00 -14.26
N GLU A 3 -7.87 44.28 -13.00
CA GLU A 3 -6.58 44.00 -12.38
C GLU A 3 -6.28 42.49 -12.40
N PRO A 4 -5.03 42.09 -12.67
CA PRO A 4 -4.64 40.68 -12.57
C PRO A 4 -4.66 40.28 -11.10
N LEU A 5 -5.36 39.20 -10.78
CA LEU A 5 -5.30 38.53 -9.48
C LEU A 5 -3.87 38.07 -9.23
N ASP A 6 -3.23 38.69 -8.26
CA ASP A 6 -1.90 38.34 -7.76
C ASP A 6 -2.01 36.97 -7.07
N ASN A 7 -1.51 35.92 -7.74
CA ASN A 7 -1.66 34.51 -7.37
C ASN A 7 -0.38 33.98 -6.69
N THR A 8 0.22 34.79 -5.80
CA THR A 8 1.35 34.36 -4.94
C THR A 8 0.92 34.14 -3.49
N ALA A 9 -0.14 33.35 -3.28
CA ALA A 9 -0.42 32.86 -1.95
C ALA A 9 0.47 31.64 -1.68
N SER A 10 1.52 31.82 -0.89
CA SER A 10 2.22 30.71 -0.24
C SER A 10 1.19 29.81 0.46
N PRO A 11 1.32 28.47 0.41
CA PRO A 11 0.36 27.59 1.06
C PRO A 11 0.27 27.96 2.55
N LYS A 12 -0.94 28.09 3.06
CA LYS A 12 -1.19 28.37 4.48
C LYS A 12 -0.52 27.26 5.30
N GLN A 13 0.56 27.56 5.97
CA GLN A 13 1.10 26.73 7.04
C GLN A 13 0.04 26.65 8.14
N GLY A 14 -0.51 25.45 8.34
CA GLY A 14 -1.50 25.19 9.38
C GLY A 14 -2.93 25.09 8.87
N PHE A 15 -3.50 23.90 8.93
CA PHE A 15 -4.92 23.60 8.75
C PHE A 15 -5.47 23.01 10.06
N ASP A 16 -6.76 23.25 10.33
CA ASP A 16 -7.46 22.72 11.51
C ASP A 16 -8.53 21.67 11.14
N THR A 17 -8.81 21.53 9.85
CA THR A 17 -9.87 20.66 9.33
C THR A 17 -9.37 19.86 8.14
N VAL A 18 -9.49 18.53 8.23
CA VAL A 18 -9.04 17.56 7.23
C VAL A 18 -10.24 16.88 6.57
N LEU A 19 -10.33 16.95 5.25
CA LEU A 19 -11.25 16.09 4.50
C LEU A 19 -10.59 14.74 4.23
N ILE A 20 -11.26 13.65 4.60
CA ILE A 20 -10.80 12.29 4.39
C ILE A 20 -11.38 11.79 3.07
N ALA A 21 -10.56 11.79 2.01
CA ALA A 21 -10.94 11.38 0.66
C ALA A 21 -10.85 9.86 0.47
N ASN A 22 -11.41 9.11 1.41
CA ASN A 22 -11.39 7.65 1.41
C ASN A 22 -12.58 7.07 2.19
N ARG A 23 -12.65 5.75 2.31
CA ARG A 23 -13.68 4.97 2.99
C ARG A 23 -13.08 3.83 3.81
N GLY A 24 -13.96 3.09 4.48
CA GLY A 24 -13.57 1.85 5.13
C GLY A 24 -12.71 2.07 6.38
N GLU A 25 -11.87 1.10 6.69
CA GLU A 25 -11.05 1.14 7.90
C GLU A 25 -10.03 2.28 7.87
N ILE A 26 -9.52 2.64 6.67
CA ILE A 26 -8.54 3.71 6.57
C ILE A 26 -9.16 5.09 6.84
N ALA A 27 -10.44 5.30 6.47
CA ALA A 27 -11.13 6.53 6.84
C ALA A 27 -11.29 6.63 8.35
N ALA A 28 -11.63 5.54 9.03
CA ALA A 28 -11.70 5.48 10.48
C ALA A 28 -10.32 5.69 11.14
N ARG A 29 -9.26 5.13 10.57
CA ARG A 29 -7.87 5.28 11.05
C ARG A 29 -7.39 6.74 10.95
N ILE A 30 -7.60 7.38 9.81
CA ILE A 30 -7.23 8.79 9.61
C ILE A 30 -8.04 9.69 10.53
N GLN A 31 -9.33 9.42 10.70
CA GLN A 31 -10.20 10.18 11.60
C GLN A 31 -9.71 10.11 13.04
N ARG A 32 -9.34 8.91 13.53
CA ARG A 32 -8.74 8.74 14.85
C ARG A 32 -7.48 9.57 14.99
N ALA A 33 -6.55 9.51 14.03
CA ALA A 33 -5.32 10.29 14.05
C ALA A 33 -5.59 11.80 14.08
N CYS A 34 -6.51 12.30 13.27
CA CYS A 34 -6.91 13.71 13.30
C CYS A 34 -7.47 14.12 14.67
N SER A 35 -8.34 13.29 15.26
CA SER A 35 -8.91 13.54 16.59
C SER A 35 -7.85 13.60 17.68
N GLU A 36 -6.89 12.68 17.68
CA GLU A 36 -5.77 12.64 18.61
C GLU A 36 -4.82 13.85 18.46
N LEU A 37 -4.75 14.43 17.26
CA LEU A 37 -4.02 15.67 16.96
C LEU A 37 -4.87 16.94 17.20
N GLY A 38 -6.12 16.82 17.67
CA GLY A 38 -7.01 17.96 17.88
C GLY A 38 -7.55 18.60 16.59
N LEU A 39 -7.48 17.89 15.46
CA LEU A 39 -7.98 18.37 14.17
C LEU A 39 -9.42 17.93 13.94
N LYS A 40 -10.20 18.79 13.31
CA LYS A 40 -11.55 18.49 12.84
C LYS A 40 -11.51 17.62 11.59
N THR A 41 -12.54 16.81 11.39
CA THR A 41 -12.62 15.92 10.24
C THR A 41 -13.91 16.10 9.44
N VAL A 42 -13.76 16.05 8.13
CA VAL A 42 -14.84 15.92 7.16
C VAL A 42 -14.74 14.54 6.54
N ALA A 43 -15.68 13.66 6.82
CA ALA A 43 -15.74 12.36 6.18
C ALA A 43 -16.67 12.41 4.97
N ILE A 44 -16.27 11.75 3.88
CA ILE A 44 -17.12 11.58 2.71
C ILE A 44 -17.60 10.14 2.59
N CYS A 45 -18.75 9.95 1.95
CA CYS A 45 -19.24 8.61 1.62
C CYS A 45 -19.94 8.58 0.27
N SER A 46 -20.04 7.38 -0.29
CA SER A 46 -21.05 7.08 -1.30
C SER A 46 -22.38 6.69 -0.64
N GLU A 47 -23.42 6.52 -1.44
CA GLU A 47 -24.71 6.01 -0.95
C GLU A 47 -24.59 4.66 -0.23
N ALA A 48 -23.65 3.80 -0.64
CA ALA A 48 -23.44 2.49 -0.04
C ALA A 48 -22.82 2.56 1.37
N ASP A 49 -22.10 3.63 1.69
CA ASP A 49 -21.38 3.78 2.97
C ASP A 49 -22.05 4.76 3.95
N ARG A 50 -23.29 5.19 3.70
CA ARG A 50 -24.01 6.14 4.58
C ARG A 50 -24.14 5.69 6.04
N GLN A 51 -24.02 4.39 6.31
CA GLN A 51 -24.13 3.83 7.67
C GLN A 51 -22.77 3.53 8.31
N ALA A 52 -21.66 3.88 7.66
CA ALA A 52 -20.33 3.62 8.17
C ALA A 52 -20.06 4.39 9.48
N LEU A 53 -19.34 3.75 10.43
CA LEU A 53 -19.10 4.31 11.76
C LEU A 53 -18.32 5.62 11.72
N TYR A 54 -17.34 5.76 10.82
CA TYR A 54 -16.55 6.98 10.70
C TYR A 54 -17.38 8.22 10.36
N GLY A 55 -18.56 8.05 9.76
CA GLY A 55 -19.49 9.16 9.53
C GLY A 55 -20.16 9.66 10.80
N LYS A 56 -20.23 8.84 11.87
CA LYS A 56 -20.91 9.23 13.12
C LYS A 56 -20.03 10.09 14.04
N THR A 57 -18.73 10.03 13.85
CA THR A 57 -17.73 10.70 14.70
C THR A 57 -17.04 11.88 14.00
N ALA A 58 -17.28 12.10 12.71
CA ALA A 58 -16.79 13.26 11.98
C ALA A 58 -17.65 14.52 12.26
N GLU A 59 -17.03 15.71 12.24
CA GLU A 59 -17.76 16.99 12.32
C GLU A 59 -18.75 17.16 11.17
N SER A 60 -18.37 16.68 9.99
CA SER A 60 -19.24 16.71 8.81
C SER A 60 -19.15 15.38 8.09
N PHE A 61 -20.31 14.87 7.65
CA PHE A 61 -20.39 13.63 6.86
C PHE A 61 -21.23 13.88 5.60
N LEU A 62 -20.57 13.82 4.45
CA LEU A 62 -21.17 14.18 3.16
C LEU A 62 -21.25 12.98 2.23
N CYS A 63 -22.45 12.74 1.68
CA CYS A 63 -22.61 11.80 0.59
C CYS A 63 -22.28 12.52 -0.74
N ILE A 64 -21.21 12.03 -1.42
CA ILE A 64 -20.66 12.65 -2.63
C ILE A 64 -21.11 11.98 -3.94
N GLY A 65 -21.95 10.95 -3.86
CA GLY A 65 -22.47 10.28 -5.06
C GLY A 65 -22.97 8.86 -4.81
N PRO A 66 -23.41 8.18 -5.89
CA PRO A 66 -23.89 6.81 -5.83
C PRO A 66 -22.78 5.82 -5.47
N ALA A 67 -23.15 4.54 -5.27
CA ALA A 67 -22.23 3.46 -4.89
C ALA A 67 -21.07 3.22 -5.88
N ASN A 68 -21.23 3.55 -7.16
CA ASN A 68 -20.16 3.42 -8.15
C ASN A 68 -18.99 4.36 -7.82
N ALA A 69 -17.80 3.81 -7.64
CA ALA A 69 -16.60 4.57 -7.26
C ALA A 69 -16.25 5.69 -8.26
N ALA A 70 -16.42 5.47 -9.56
CA ALA A 70 -16.15 6.50 -10.58
C ALA A 70 -17.07 7.74 -10.46
N LYS A 71 -18.23 7.59 -9.81
CA LYS A 71 -19.20 8.66 -9.57
C LYS A 71 -19.18 9.19 -8.12
N SER A 72 -18.28 8.71 -7.29
CA SER A 72 -18.12 9.07 -5.87
C SER A 72 -16.64 9.23 -5.50
N TYR A 73 -15.99 8.21 -4.96
CA TYR A 73 -14.61 8.28 -4.43
C TYR A 73 -13.52 8.57 -5.49
N LEU A 74 -13.79 8.36 -6.78
CA LEU A 74 -12.91 8.75 -7.90
C LEU A 74 -13.36 10.05 -8.59
N ASN A 75 -14.42 10.70 -8.11
CA ASN A 75 -14.92 11.95 -8.65
C ASN A 75 -14.20 13.14 -7.96
N GLN A 76 -13.13 13.60 -8.59
CA GLN A 76 -12.30 14.71 -8.07
C GLN A 76 -13.10 15.98 -7.82
N ASP A 77 -14.02 16.35 -8.72
CA ASP A 77 -14.84 17.56 -8.59
C ASP A 77 -15.75 17.49 -7.37
N ALA A 78 -16.37 16.33 -7.12
CA ALA A 78 -17.23 16.15 -5.95
C ALA A 78 -16.43 16.22 -4.63
N ILE A 79 -15.20 15.69 -4.60
CA ILE A 79 -14.32 15.78 -3.43
C ILE A 79 -13.88 17.23 -3.18
N LEU A 80 -13.44 17.95 -4.22
CA LEU A 80 -13.04 19.34 -4.11
C LEU A 80 -14.21 20.26 -3.70
N LEU A 81 -15.40 19.99 -4.23
CA LEU A 81 -16.62 20.71 -3.83
C LEU A 81 -16.93 20.46 -2.34
N ALA A 82 -16.86 19.22 -1.88
CA ALA A 82 -17.06 18.88 -0.47
C ALA A 82 -16.05 19.61 0.44
N ALA A 83 -14.77 19.66 0.04
CA ALA A 83 -13.73 20.39 0.78
C ALA A 83 -14.04 21.89 0.88
N ARG A 84 -14.48 22.52 -0.21
CA ARG A 84 -14.87 23.94 -0.21
C ARG A 84 -16.08 24.21 0.67
N LEU A 85 -17.12 23.39 0.57
CA LEU A 85 -18.37 23.57 1.32
C LEU A 85 -18.19 23.43 2.83
N THR A 86 -17.20 22.64 3.25
CA THR A 86 -16.96 22.34 4.66
C THR A 86 -15.83 23.17 5.26
N GLY A 87 -15.13 23.96 4.45
CA GLY A 87 -14.00 24.74 4.89
C GLY A 87 -12.77 23.91 5.28
N ALA A 88 -12.64 22.71 4.73
CA ALA A 88 -11.45 21.89 4.94
C ALA A 88 -10.20 22.65 4.44
N GLY A 89 -9.10 22.57 5.19
CA GLY A 89 -7.81 23.14 4.80
C GLY A 89 -6.89 22.13 4.12
N ALA A 90 -7.11 20.84 4.38
CA ALA A 90 -6.31 19.74 3.83
C ALA A 90 -7.16 18.56 3.41
N ILE A 91 -6.62 17.75 2.51
CA ILE A 91 -7.27 16.52 2.01
C ILE A 91 -6.30 15.34 2.21
N HIS A 92 -6.75 14.33 2.95
CA HIS A 92 -6.02 13.08 3.15
C HIS A 92 -6.57 11.99 2.23
N PRO A 93 -5.81 11.50 1.26
CA PRO A 93 -6.29 10.52 0.30
C PRO A 93 -6.31 9.07 0.83
N GLY A 94 -5.65 8.78 1.97
CA GLY A 94 -5.45 7.43 2.47
C GLY A 94 -4.61 6.57 1.52
N TYR A 95 -5.13 5.39 1.16
CA TYR A 95 -4.56 4.49 0.15
C TYR A 95 -5.63 4.04 -0.86
N GLY A 96 -5.20 3.58 -2.04
CA GLY A 96 -6.13 3.25 -3.14
C GLY A 96 -6.82 4.49 -3.71
N PHE A 97 -7.87 4.33 -4.48
CA PHE A 97 -8.60 5.40 -5.16
C PHE A 97 -7.69 6.45 -5.83
N LEU A 98 -7.65 7.66 -5.29
CA LEU A 98 -6.90 8.80 -5.85
C LEU A 98 -5.57 9.07 -5.13
N SER A 99 -5.14 8.21 -4.20
CA SER A 99 -3.96 8.47 -3.37
C SER A 99 -2.63 8.55 -4.16
N GLU A 100 -2.55 7.90 -5.31
CA GLU A 100 -1.39 7.94 -6.22
C GLU A 100 -1.71 8.61 -7.56
N ASN A 101 -2.69 9.52 -7.55
CA ASN A 101 -3.07 10.27 -8.74
C ASN A 101 -2.44 11.68 -8.74
N ALA A 102 -1.39 11.87 -9.54
CA ALA A 102 -0.67 13.14 -9.65
C ALA A 102 -1.58 14.30 -10.07
N ALA A 103 -2.50 14.08 -11.01
CA ALA A 103 -3.43 15.13 -11.45
C ALA A 103 -4.41 15.56 -10.35
N PHE A 104 -4.82 14.63 -9.49
CA PHE A 104 -5.63 14.94 -8.31
C PHE A 104 -4.86 15.76 -7.28
N CYS A 105 -3.60 15.38 -7.00
CA CYS A 105 -2.72 16.16 -6.14
C CYS A 105 -2.59 17.61 -6.64
N GLU A 106 -2.27 17.81 -7.92
CA GLU A 106 -2.20 19.14 -8.54
C GLU A 106 -3.53 19.90 -8.46
N ALA A 107 -4.67 19.20 -8.65
CA ALA A 107 -5.99 19.85 -8.58
C ALA A 107 -6.30 20.34 -7.16
N ILE A 108 -5.91 19.58 -6.13
CA ILE A 108 -6.03 19.96 -4.71
C ILE A 108 -5.19 21.20 -4.42
N GLU A 109 -3.90 21.17 -4.79
CA GLU A 109 -2.97 22.28 -4.53
C GLU A 109 -3.36 23.56 -5.29
N ARG A 110 -3.75 23.45 -6.56
CA ARG A 110 -4.31 24.57 -7.34
C ARG A 110 -5.60 25.14 -6.76
N ALA A 111 -6.39 24.33 -6.09
CA ALA A 111 -7.61 24.77 -5.41
C ALA A 111 -7.34 25.44 -4.04
N GLY A 112 -6.08 25.50 -3.59
CA GLY A 112 -5.64 26.15 -2.35
C GLY A 112 -5.74 25.25 -1.12
N PHE A 113 -5.89 23.94 -1.28
CA PHE A 113 -5.86 22.94 -0.20
C PHE A 113 -4.49 22.30 -0.08
N VAL A 114 -4.17 21.78 1.10
CA VAL A 114 -2.99 20.95 1.32
C VAL A 114 -3.31 19.50 0.95
N PHE A 115 -2.50 18.89 0.08
CA PHE A 115 -2.53 17.43 -0.13
C PHE A 115 -1.67 16.76 0.94
N ILE A 116 -2.28 15.88 1.77
CA ILE A 116 -1.54 15.13 2.79
C ILE A 116 -0.89 13.92 2.13
N GLY A 117 0.32 14.14 1.61
CA GLY A 117 1.08 13.18 0.83
C GLY A 117 2.28 13.83 0.13
N PRO A 118 2.92 13.11 -0.81
CA PRO A 118 4.04 13.63 -1.59
C PRO A 118 3.59 14.65 -2.63
N GLU A 119 4.54 15.29 -3.29
CA GLU A 119 4.28 16.18 -4.42
C GLU A 119 3.81 15.42 -5.66
N ALA A 120 3.03 16.08 -6.50
CA ALA A 120 2.52 15.50 -7.74
C ALA A 120 3.65 14.98 -8.66
N SER A 121 4.78 15.69 -8.70
CA SER A 121 5.99 15.30 -9.44
C SER A 121 6.57 13.97 -8.96
N SER A 122 6.64 13.77 -7.64
CA SER A 122 7.10 12.51 -7.03
C SER A 122 6.13 11.37 -7.32
N ILE A 123 4.81 11.61 -7.23
CA ILE A 123 3.78 10.63 -7.60
C ILE A 123 3.94 10.22 -9.08
N ALA A 124 4.09 11.18 -9.97
CA ALA A 124 4.23 10.93 -11.40
C ALA A 124 5.52 10.14 -11.72
N THR A 125 6.65 10.52 -11.12
CA THR A 125 7.94 9.88 -11.35
C THR A 125 7.96 8.44 -10.84
N MET A 126 7.46 8.20 -9.62
CA MET A 126 7.44 6.86 -9.03
C MET A 126 6.33 5.98 -9.60
N GLY A 127 5.26 6.56 -10.16
CA GLY A 127 4.20 5.84 -10.84
C GLY A 127 4.60 5.28 -12.22
N ASP A 128 5.64 5.83 -12.87
CA ASP A 128 6.22 5.28 -14.08
C ASP A 128 7.40 4.35 -13.75
N LYS A 129 7.25 3.06 -14.01
CA LYS A 129 8.21 2.03 -13.58
C LYS A 129 9.63 2.22 -14.16
N ILE A 130 9.74 2.78 -15.36
CA ILE A 130 11.04 3.04 -16.00
C ILE A 130 11.70 4.26 -15.34
N SER A 131 10.95 5.33 -15.14
CA SER A 131 11.43 6.54 -14.45
C SER A 131 11.82 6.26 -13.01
N ALA A 132 10.99 5.49 -12.29
CA ALA A 132 11.27 5.05 -10.92
C ALA A 132 12.57 4.23 -10.86
N LYS A 133 12.74 3.23 -11.74
CA LYS A 133 13.95 2.41 -11.81
C LYS A 133 15.19 3.24 -12.06
N ARG A 134 15.13 4.21 -13.00
CA ARG A 134 16.26 5.14 -13.28
C ARG A 134 16.63 5.97 -12.06
N ALA A 135 15.64 6.55 -11.40
CA ALA A 135 15.85 7.33 -10.19
C ALA A 135 16.51 6.48 -9.09
N MET A 136 16.05 5.25 -8.91
CA MET A 136 16.59 4.33 -7.91
C MET A 136 18.02 3.88 -8.22
N ILE A 137 18.33 3.56 -9.49
CA ILE A 137 19.70 3.25 -9.91
C ILE A 137 20.62 4.44 -9.64
N ALA A 138 20.21 5.66 -9.99
CA ALA A 138 20.98 6.88 -9.75
C ALA A 138 21.24 7.13 -8.26
N ALA A 139 20.29 6.75 -7.38
CA ALA A 139 20.42 6.85 -5.93
C ALA A 139 21.15 5.66 -5.28
N GLY A 140 21.62 4.67 -6.07
CA GLY A 140 22.34 3.49 -5.55
C GLY A 140 21.42 2.43 -4.91
N VAL A 141 20.12 2.49 -5.11
CA VAL A 141 19.18 1.45 -4.67
C VAL A 141 19.29 0.25 -5.60
N PRO A 142 19.50 -0.97 -5.07
CA PRO A 142 19.64 -2.16 -5.90
C PRO A 142 18.31 -2.48 -6.62
N CYS A 143 18.38 -2.62 -7.94
CA CYS A 143 17.21 -2.91 -8.78
C CYS A 143 17.29 -4.30 -9.41
N VAL A 144 16.14 -4.84 -9.84
CA VAL A 144 16.09 -6.09 -10.61
C VAL A 144 16.97 -5.94 -11.87
N PRO A 145 17.88 -6.89 -12.17
CA PRO A 145 18.70 -6.84 -13.38
C PRO A 145 17.86 -6.72 -14.65
N GLY A 146 18.24 -5.81 -15.52
CA GLY A 146 17.55 -5.50 -16.76
C GLY A 146 17.76 -4.03 -17.15
N PRO A 147 17.46 -3.63 -18.41
CA PRO A 147 17.63 -2.25 -18.87
C PRO A 147 16.75 -1.28 -18.08
N ASP A 148 17.20 -0.06 -17.99
CA ASP A 148 16.45 1.08 -17.45
C ASP A 148 15.66 1.83 -18.54
N ALA A 149 15.31 1.12 -19.60
CA ALA A 149 14.64 1.62 -20.78
C ALA A 149 13.54 0.66 -21.25
N SER A 150 12.63 1.19 -22.06
CA SER A 150 11.66 0.38 -22.78
C SER A 150 12.34 -0.57 -23.75
N LEU A 151 11.70 -1.72 -24.02
CA LEU A 151 12.13 -2.61 -25.08
C LEU A 151 12.04 -1.92 -26.45
N PRO A 152 13.07 -2.08 -27.29
CA PRO A 152 13.04 -1.61 -28.68
C PRO A 152 12.03 -2.41 -29.51
N ASP A 153 11.76 -1.99 -30.74
CA ASP A 153 10.92 -2.75 -31.66
C ASP A 153 11.71 -3.80 -32.46
N ASP A 154 13.03 -3.64 -32.54
CA ASP A 154 13.91 -4.56 -33.29
C ASP A 154 14.09 -5.90 -32.57
N PRO A 155 13.67 -7.03 -33.18
CA PRO A 155 13.75 -8.36 -32.58
C PRO A 155 15.16 -8.77 -32.14
N ALA A 156 16.17 -8.47 -32.94
CA ALA A 156 17.56 -8.87 -32.64
C ALA A 156 18.11 -8.13 -31.39
N SER A 157 17.73 -6.86 -31.21
CA SER A 157 18.05 -6.10 -30.01
C SER A 157 17.33 -6.66 -28.77
N ILE A 158 16.09 -7.08 -28.89
CA ILE A 158 15.34 -7.71 -27.80
C ILE A 158 15.98 -9.04 -27.38
N GLU A 159 16.35 -9.89 -28.35
CA GLU A 159 17.02 -11.16 -28.07
C GLU A 159 18.36 -10.96 -27.33
N ARG A 160 19.14 -9.97 -27.78
CA ARG A 160 20.42 -9.61 -27.11
C ARG A 160 20.18 -9.16 -25.66
N ILE A 161 19.19 -8.30 -25.41
CA ILE A 161 18.82 -7.88 -24.06
C ILE A 161 18.45 -9.08 -23.18
N ALA A 162 17.61 -9.99 -23.70
CA ALA A 162 17.21 -11.19 -22.96
C ALA A 162 18.41 -12.11 -22.66
N GLN A 163 19.37 -12.23 -23.59
CA GLN A 163 20.59 -13.01 -23.39
C GLN A 163 21.52 -12.36 -22.35
N GLU A 164 21.66 -11.03 -22.36
CA GLU A 164 22.47 -10.28 -21.39
C GLU A 164 21.89 -10.40 -19.97
N ILE A 165 20.55 -10.36 -19.82
CA ILE A 165 19.89 -10.58 -18.53
C ILE A 165 20.03 -12.06 -18.08
N GLY A 166 19.96 -12.98 -19.02
CA GLY A 166 19.94 -14.43 -18.78
C GLY A 166 18.55 -14.94 -18.38
N TYR A 167 18.10 -16.01 -19.07
CA TYR A 167 16.80 -16.65 -18.77
C TYR A 167 16.76 -17.32 -17.39
N PRO A 168 15.57 -17.45 -16.75
CA PRO A 168 14.30 -16.90 -17.20
C PRO A 168 14.24 -15.38 -17.06
N VAL A 169 13.49 -14.72 -17.97
CA VAL A 169 13.21 -13.28 -17.91
C VAL A 169 11.70 -13.04 -17.74
N ILE A 170 11.34 -11.84 -17.30
CA ILE A 170 9.94 -11.41 -17.23
C ILE A 170 9.75 -10.14 -18.07
N ILE A 171 8.72 -10.12 -18.90
CA ILE A 171 8.28 -8.98 -19.68
C ILE A 171 7.16 -8.31 -18.91
N LYS A 172 7.20 -6.97 -18.81
CA LYS A 172 6.22 -6.18 -18.06
C LYS A 172 5.77 -4.97 -18.86
N ALA A 173 4.49 -4.61 -18.76
CA ALA A 173 3.98 -3.34 -19.26
C ALA A 173 4.47 -2.18 -18.36
N ALA A 174 4.98 -1.11 -18.95
CA ALA A 174 5.51 0.04 -18.21
C ALA A 174 4.42 0.74 -17.36
N GLY A 175 3.19 0.84 -17.86
CA GLY A 175 2.04 1.37 -17.14
C GLY A 175 1.25 0.30 -16.36
N GLY A 176 1.75 -0.94 -16.27
CA GLY A 176 1.07 -2.04 -15.61
C GLY A 176 1.19 -2.02 -14.08
N GLY A 177 0.20 -2.61 -13.40
CA GLY A 177 0.20 -2.77 -11.95
C GLY A 177 -0.67 -3.95 -11.51
N GLY A 178 -0.55 -4.36 -10.24
CA GLY A 178 -1.36 -5.44 -9.67
C GLY A 178 -1.21 -6.80 -10.35
N GLY A 179 -0.03 -7.10 -10.90
CA GLY A 179 0.24 -8.39 -11.57
C GLY A 179 -0.31 -8.53 -12.98
N ARG A 180 -0.89 -7.49 -13.56
CA ARG A 180 -1.41 -7.50 -14.95
C ARG A 180 -0.38 -6.97 -15.94
N GLY A 181 -0.43 -7.47 -17.18
CA GLY A 181 0.53 -7.08 -18.22
C GLY A 181 1.93 -7.59 -17.95
N MET A 182 2.06 -8.80 -17.38
CA MET A 182 3.34 -9.46 -17.09
C MET A 182 3.35 -10.88 -17.64
N ARG A 183 4.50 -11.29 -18.21
CA ARG A 183 4.68 -12.64 -18.75
C ARG A 183 6.10 -13.16 -18.54
N VAL A 184 6.21 -14.32 -17.89
CA VAL A 184 7.49 -15.01 -17.69
C VAL A 184 7.88 -15.72 -19.00
N VAL A 185 9.13 -15.59 -19.35
CA VAL A 185 9.77 -16.23 -20.51
C VAL A 185 10.87 -17.13 -20.00
N PRO A 186 10.63 -18.47 -19.96
CA PRO A 186 11.60 -19.40 -19.41
C PRO A 186 12.84 -19.59 -20.30
N GLU A 187 12.67 -19.49 -21.63
CA GLU A 187 13.70 -19.75 -22.63
C GLU A 187 13.48 -18.96 -23.93
N ALA A 188 14.51 -18.88 -24.77
CA ALA A 188 14.53 -18.02 -25.94
C ALA A 188 13.42 -18.28 -26.96
N CYS A 189 13.03 -19.55 -27.14
CA CYS A 189 12.02 -19.93 -28.14
C CYS A 189 10.63 -19.32 -27.88
N SER A 190 10.30 -18.94 -26.65
CA SER A 190 9.01 -18.36 -26.28
C SER A 190 9.03 -16.82 -26.22
N LEU A 191 10.18 -16.17 -26.48
CA LEU A 191 10.37 -14.73 -26.27
C LEU A 191 9.46 -13.87 -27.15
N HIS A 192 9.46 -14.10 -28.47
CA HIS A 192 8.72 -13.26 -29.43
C HIS A 192 7.20 -13.36 -29.26
N GLU A 193 6.70 -14.57 -29.03
CA GLU A 193 5.27 -14.79 -28.73
C GLU A 193 4.87 -14.03 -27.45
N ALA A 194 5.67 -14.18 -26.40
CA ALA A 194 5.43 -13.52 -25.11
C ALA A 194 5.39 -11.99 -25.24
N ILE A 195 6.29 -11.39 -26.03
CA ILE A 195 6.33 -9.94 -26.29
C ILE A 195 5.06 -9.51 -27.03
N THR A 196 4.68 -10.21 -28.08
CA THR A 196 3.52 -9.87 -28.90
C THR A 196 2.24 -9.87 -28.06
N LEU A 197 2.03 -10.93 -27.29
CA LEU A 197 0.87 -11.08 -26.41
C LEU A 197 0.84 -10.04 -25.32
N THR A 198 1.99 -9.78 -24.67
CA THR A 198 2.04 -8.80 -23.57
C THR A 198 1.86 -7.37 -24.10
N ARG A 199 2.37 -7.05 -25.30
CA ARG A 199 2.21 -5.73 -25.92
C ARG A 199 0.74 -5.43 -26.24
N GLU A 200 0.01 -6.43 -26.76
CA GLU A 200 -1.41 -6.28 -27.04
C GLU A 200 -2.24 -6.16 -25.75
N GLU A 201 -1.95 -6.98 -24.75
CA GLU A 201 -2.57 -6.89 -23.42
C GLU A 201 -2.33 -5.51 -22.78
N ALA A 202 -1.09 -4.99 -22.87
CA ALA A 202 -0.72 -3.69 -22.34
C ALA A 202 -1.48 -2.55 -23.02
N ARG A 203 -1.63 -2.61 -24.36
CA ARG A 203 -2.41 -1.63 -25.13
C ARG A 203 -3.87 -1.61 -24.70
N GLN A 204 -4.48 -2.78 -24.54
CA GLN A 204 -5.90 -2.91 -24.18
C GLN A 204 -6.16 -2.50 -22.73
N ALA A 205 -5.30 -2.93 -21.80
CA ALA A 205 -5.52 -2.73 -20.37
C ALA A 205 -5.08 -1.36 -19.85
N PHE A 206 -4.02 -0.78 -20.45
CA PHE A 206 -3.37 0.44 -19.95
C PHE A 206 -3.28 1.56 -20.99
N GLY A 207 -3.76 1.35 -22.21
CA GLY A 207 -3.70 2.32 -23.30
C GLY A 207 -2.30 2.58 -23.88
N SER A 208 -1.28 1.83 -23.43
CA SER A 208 0.12 1.99 -23.85
C SER A 208 0.77 0.63 -24.15
N PRO A 209 1.43 0.46 -25.31
CA PRO A 209 2.12 -0.77 -25.68
C PRO A 209 3.55 -0.88 -25.16
N VAL A 210 3.99 0.08 -24.33
CA VAL A 210 5.37 0.17 -23.85
C VAL A 210 5.66 -0.98 -22.89
N LEU A 211 6.70 -1.76 -23.22
CA LEU A 211 7.17 -2.90 -22.41
C LEU A 211 8.60 -2.67 -21.93
N TYR A 212 8.97 -3.32 -20.86
CA TYR A 212 10.34 -3.50 -20.41
C TYR A 212 10.58 -4.95 -19.97
N MET A 213 11.84 -5.33 -19.76
CA MET A 213 12.24 -6.70 -19.44
C MET A 213 13.17 -6.71 -18.25
N GLU A 214 13.02 -7.72 -17.39
CA GLU A 214 13.86 -7.90 -16.22
C GLU A 214 14.16 -9.38 -15.99
N LYS A 215 15.17 -9.66 -15.16
CA LYS A 215 15.42 -11.00 -14.63
C LYS A 215 14.18 -11.49 -13.88
N TYR A 216 13.73 -12.72 -14.15
CA TYR A 216 12.70 -13.37 -13.35
C TYR A 216 13.34 -14.03 -12.13
N LEU A 217 12.89 -13.65 -10.95
CA LEU A 217 13.26 -14.27 -9.68
C LEU A 217 12.30 -15.41 -9.39
N GLN A 218 12.82 -16.56 -8.98
CA GLN A 218 12.03 -17.80 -8.95
C GLN A 218 11.35 -18.04 -7.60
N HIS A 219 12.02 -17.69 -6.50
CA HIS A 219 11.54 -17.91 -5.13
C HIS A 219 11.76 -16.68 -4.25
N PRO A 220 11.37 -15.48 -4.71
CA PRO A 220 11.61 -14.28 -3.96
C PRO A 220 10.62 -14.12 -2.81
N ARG A 221 11.05 -13.42 -1.77
CA ARG A 221 10.19 -12.84 -0.75
C ARG A 221 9.86 -11.41 -1.12
N HIS A 222 8.71 -10.93 -0.71
CA HIS A 222 8.29 -9.54 -0.88
C HIS A 222 8.62 -8.77 0.40
N ILE A 223 9.69 -7.99 0.34
CA ILE A 223 10.18 -7.19 1.47
C ILE A 223 9.95 -5.72 1.18
N GLU A 224 9.47 -4.99 2.17
CA GLU A 224 9.16 -3.57 2.06
C GLU A 224 9.97 -2.77 3.07
N ILE A 225 10.34 -1.54 2.68
CA ILE A 225 11.00 -0.59 3.56
C ILE A 225 10.12 0.66 3.66
N GLN A 226 9.68 0.94 4.89
CA GLN A 226 8.90 2.13 5.20
C GLN A 226 9.81 3.34 5.33
N VAL A 227 9.49 4.43 4.64
CA VAL A 227 10.18 5.72 4.79
C VAL A 227 9.22 6.81 5.24
N LEU A 228 9.78 7.81 5.89
CA LEU A 228 9.10 9.03 6.31
C LEU A 228 10.03 10.22 6.05
N CYS A 229 9.52 11.25 5.37
CA CYS A 229 10.29 12.39 4.92
C CYS A 229 9.54 13.69 5.20
N ASP A 230 10.26 14.75 5.60
CA ASP A 230 9.69 16.08 5.79
C ASP A 230 9.92 17.01 4.57
N THR A 231 9.50 18.25 4.71
CA THR A 231 9.67 19.29 3.69
C THR A 231 11.02 19.97 3.75
N GLN A 232 11.88 19.64 4.73
CA GLN A 232 13.21 20.22 4.94
C GLN A 232 14.34 19.34 4.40
N GLY A 233 13.99 18.18 3.82
CA GLY A 233 14.94 17.21 3.30
C GLY A 233 15.41 16.17 4.30
N ASN A 234 14.80 16.09 5.49
CA ASN A 234 15.06 15.00 6.41
C ASN A 234 14.28 13.76 5.95
N ALA A 235 14.94 12.61 5.96
CA ALA A 235 14.36 11.34 5.62
C ALA A 235 14.88 10.24 6.54
N VAL A 236 13.96 9.43 7.07
CA VAL A 236 14.26 8.26 7.90
C VAL A 236 13.55 7.04 7.37
N TRP A 237 14.14 5.85 7.57
CA TRP A 237 13.46 4.58 7.35
C TRP A 237 13.05 3.96 8.68
N LEU A 238 11.84 3.40 8.74
CA LEU A 238 11.17 2.98 9.98
C LEU A 238 11.16 1.47 10.20
N GLY A 239 11.94 0.72 9.42
CA GLY A 239 11.97 -0.73 9.47
C GLY A 239 11.45 -1.39 8.18
N GLN A 240 11.44 -2.71 8.22
CA GLN A 240 11.00 -3.55 7.09
C GLN A 240 9.77 -4.37 7.46
N ARG A 241 9.03 -4.75 6.41
CA ARG A 241 7.93 -5.70 6.48
C ARG A 241 8.19 -6.86 5.54
N ASP A 242 7.71 -8.05 5.90
CA ASP A 242 7.53 -9.16 4.98
C ASP A 242 6.07 -9.26 4.56
N CYS A 243 5.83 -9.17 3.28
CA CYS A 243 4.52 -9.24 2.66
C CYS A 243 4.42 -10.42 1.65
N SER A 244 5.23 -11.46 1.86
CA SER A 244 5.29 -12.63 0.96
C SER A 244 4.03 -13.48 1.01
N MET A 245 3.28 -13.44 2.12
CA MET A 245 2.03 -14.19 2.24
C MET A 245 0.92 -13.51 1.45
N GLN A 246 0.87 -13.79 0.16
CA GLN A 246 -0.03 -13.16 -0.80
C GLN A 246 -0.68 -14.17 -1.75
N ARG A 247 -1.83 -13.83 -2.29
CA ARG A 247 -2.56 -14.58 -3.30
C ARG A 247 -2.88 -13.67 -4.49
N ARG A 248 -2.46 -14.06 -5.69
CA ARG A 248 -2.65 -13.26 -6.91
C ARG A 248 -2.21 -11.80 -6.72
N HIS A 249 -1.04 -11.62 -6.10
CA HIS A 249 -0.47 -10.31 -5.75
C HIS A 249 -1.29 -9.48 -4.74
N GLN A 250 -2.24 -10.11 -4.04
CA GLN A 250 -2.94 -9.49 -2.91
C GLN A 250 -2.38 -10.05 -1.61
N LYS A 251 -1.85 -9.19 -0.78
CA LYS A 251 -1.31 -9.51 0.55
C LYS A 251 -2.44 -9.99 1.46
N VAL A 252 -2.19 -10.99 2.28
CA VAL A 252 -3.16 -11.63 3.18
C VAL A 252 -2.70 -11.57 4.63
N VAL A 253 -1.40 -11.78 4.84
CA VAL A 253 -0.72 -11.65 6.13
C VAL A 253 0.58 -10.88 5.91
N GLU A 254 0.85 -9.93 6.77
CA GLU A 254 2.10 -9.16 6.81
C GLU A 254 2.75 -9.28 8.19
N GLU A 255 4.09 -9.25 8.24
CA GLU A 255 4.83 -9.26 9.49
C GLU A 255 6.00 -8.27 9.48
N ALA A 256 6.35 -7.78 10.66
CA ALA A 256 7.52 -6.92 10.90
C ALA A 256 8.20 -7.32 12.23
N PRO A 257 9.55 -7.43 12.24
CA PRO A 257 10.44 -7.41 11.07
C PRO A 257 10.36 -8.70 10.23
N ALA A 258 10.92 -8.69 9.02
CA ALA A 258 10.97 -9.85 8.14
C ALA A 258 11.81 -10.99 8.78
N PRO A 259 11.27 -12.22 8.93
CA PRO A 259 11.98 -13.30 9.57
C PRO A 259 13.23 -13.70 8.76
N GLY A 260 14.33 -14.04 9.45
CA GLY A 260 15.55 -14.52 8.82
C GLY A 260 16.37 -13.47 8.05
N ILE A 261 15.99 -12.20 8.05
CA ILE A 261 16.79 -11.10 7.50
C ILE A 261 17.43 -10.33 8.67
N SER A 262 18.75 -10.33 8.73
CA SER A 262 19.48 -9.69 9.81
C SER A 262 19.42 -8.16 9.72
N PRO A 263 19.52 -7.43 10.86
CA PRO A 263 19.64 -5.98 10.86
C PRO A 263 20.82 -5.47 9.99
N ASP A 264 21.91 -6.20 9.94
CA ASP A 264 23.08 -5.82 9.14
C ASP A 264 22.83 -5.92 7.62
N ALA A 265 21.96 -6.86 7.20
CA ALA A 265 21.59 -6.99 5.79
C ALA A 265 20.61 -5.91 5.34
N ILE A 266 19.67 -5.49 6.20
CA ILE A 266 18.64 -4.53 5.84
C ILE A 266 19.08 -3.08 5.98
N ARG A 267 19.96 -2.76 6.95
CA ARG A 267 20.38 -1.38 7.23
C ARG A 267 20.94 -0.65 6.02
N PRO A 268 21.86 -1.23 5.20
CA PRO A 268 22.36 -0.55 4.00
C PRO A 268 21.24 -0.20 3.00
N VAL A 269 20.28 -1.08 2.83
CA VAL A 269 19.15 -0.87 1.90
C VAL A 269 18.20 0.19 2.44
N GLY A 270 17.88 0.16 3.73
CA GLY A 270 17.08 1.19 4.39
C GLY A 270 17.71 2.59 4.29
N MET A 271 19.02 2.68 4.52
CA MET A 271 19.77 3.93 4.36
C MET A 271 19.76 4.43 2.90
N ALA A 272 19.92 3.53 1.92
CA ALA A 272 19.84 3.88 0.50
C ALA A 272 18.43 4.39 0.12
N CYS A 273 17.36 3.80 0.68
CA CYS A 273 15.99 4.28 0.46
C CYS A 273 15.78 5.70 1.03
N ALA A 274 16.28 5.97 2.25
CA ALA A 274 16.19 7.31 2.84
C ALA A 274 17.01 8.34 2.03
N GLU A 275 18.19 7.95 1.54
CA GLU A 275 19.02 8.81 0.69
C GLU A 275 18.36 9.07 -0.67
N ALA A 276 17.75 8.04 -1.30
CA ALA A 276 16.98 8.20 -2.51
C ALA A 276 15.84 9.22 -2.34
N CYS A 277 15.13 9.18 -1.20
CA CYS A 277 14.09 10.16 -0.88
C CYS A 277 14.64 11.59 -0.82
N ARG A 278 15.83 11.81 -0.22
CA ARG A 278 16.45 13.13 -0.19
C ARG A 278 16.79 13.63 -1.59
N GLN A 279 17.36 12.76 -2.45
CA GLN A 279 17.77 13.10 -3.81
C GLN A 279 16.59 13.47 -4.71
N ILE A 280 15.43 12.81 -4.54
CA ILE A 280 14.22 13.12 -5.34
C ILE A 280 13.33 14.18 -4.69
N GLY A 281 13.71 14.73 -3.53
CA GLY A 281 12.89 15.72 -2.81
C GLY A 281 11.57 15.15 -2.31
N TYR A 282 11.53 13.87 -1.90
CA TYR A 282 10.32 13.21 -1.44
C TYR A 282 9.86 13.77 -0.08
N ARG A 283 8.55 13.98 0.07
CA ARG A 283 7.92 14.34 1.36
C ARG A 283 6.77 13.38 1.71
N GLY A 284 6.50 13.24 3.00
CA GLY A 284 5.43 12.38 3.50
C GLY A 284 5.87 10.95 3.69
N VAL A 285 4.90 10.05 3.64
CA VAL A 285 5.07 8.61 3.86
C VAL A 285 5.22 7.91 2.53
N GLY A 286 6.19 7.01 2.41
CA GLY A 286 6.40 6.16 1.24
C GLY A 286 6.88 4.77 1.63
N THR A 287 6.75 3.84 0.72
CA THR A 287 7.23 2.46 0.90
C THR A 287 7.93 1.98 -0.34
N PHE A 288 9.17 1.55 -0.17
CA PHE A 288 9.93 0.88 -1.21
C PHE A 288 9.65 -0.62 -1.16
N GLU A 289 9.20 -1.19 -2.25
CA GLU A 289 8.95 -2.62 -2.39
C GLU A 289 10.11 -3.32 -3.08
N PHE A 290 10.55 -4.43 -2.50
CA PHE A 290 11.67 -5.23 -2.97
C PHE A 290 11.27 -6.69 -3.14
N LEU A 291 11.85 -7.35 -4.13
CA LEU A 291 12.00 -8.79 -4.14
C LEU A 291 13.33 -9.15 -3.46
N TYR A 292 13.28 -10.06 -2.51
CA TYR A 292 14.46 -10.55 -1.81
C TYR A 292 14.69 -12.03 -2.13
N GLU A 293 15.82 -12.32 -2.75
CA GLU A 293 16.19 -13.69 -3.12
C GLU A 293 17.71 -13.89 -2.95
N ASN A 294 18.12 -15.02 -2.40
CA ASN A 294 19.55 -15.40 -2.23
C ASN A 294 20.41 -14.32 -1.53
N GLY A 295 19.85 -13.64 -0.53
CA GLY A 295 20.56 -12.61 0.24
C GLY A 295 20.62 -11.24 -0.41
N ALA A 296 20.01 -11.03 -1.58
CA ALA A 296 20.01 -9.78 -2.32
C ALA A 296 18.60 -9.16 -2.40
N PHE A 297 18.56 -7.83 -2.31
CA PHE A 297 17.33 -7.04 -2.48
C PHE A 297 17.27 -6.49 -3.90
N TYR A 298 16.08 -6.46 -4.48
CA TYR A 298 15.84 -5.98 -5.83
C TYR A 298 14.60 -5.09 -5.84
N PHE A 299 14.79 -3.78 -5.96
CA PHE A 299 13.70 -2.82 -6.03
C PHE A 299 12.76 -3.12 -7.20
N ILE A 300 11.44 -3.05 -6.93
CA ILE A 300 10.40 -3.25 -7.94
C ILE A 300 9.51 -2.02 -8.12
N GLU A 301 9.12 -1.36 -7.04
CA GLU A 301 8.32 -0.12 -7.10
C GLU A 301 8.37 0.64 -5.77
N MET A 302 7.95 1.90 -5.81
CA MET A 302 7.71 2.70 -4.61
C MET A 302 6.26 3.11 -4.57
N ASN A 303 5.58 2.77 -3.47
CA ASN A 303 4.25 3.27 -3.19
C ASN A 303 4.36 4.64 -2.54
N THR A 304 3.82 5.67 -3.22
CA THR A 304 3.91 7.08 -2.81
C THR A 304 2.75 7.49 -1.90
N ARG A 305 2.37 6.61 -0.99
CA ARG A 305 1.22 6.74 -0.08
C ARG A 305 1.40 5.89 1.17
N LEU A 306 0.49 6.06 2.11
CA LEU A 306 0.32 5.11 3.20
C LEU A 306 -0.08 3.73 2.65
N GLN A 307 0.42 2.65 3.24
CA GLN A 307 0.02 1.28 2.89
C GLN A 307 -0.97 0.70 3.90
N VAL A 308 -1.69 -0.37 3.49
CA VAL A 308 -2.64 -1.09 4.35
C VAL A 308 -1.93 -1.59 5.59
N GLU A 309 -0.77 -2.18 5.41
CA GLU A 309 0.09 -2.87 6.38
C GLU A 309 0.99 -1.95 7.24
N HIS A 310 0.77 -0.62 7.19
CA HIS A 310 1.51 0.31 8.05
C HIS A 310 1.44 -0.02 9.56
N PRO A 311 0.35 -0.63 10.07
CA PRO A 311 0.24 -0.93 11.49
C PRO A 311 1.34 -1.83 12.05
N VAL A 312 1.86 -2.83 11.30
CA VAL A 312 2.95 -3.67 11.82
C VAL A 312 4.24 -2.89 12.03
N THR A 313 4.50 -1.87 11.20
CA THR A 313 5.62 -0.95 11.41
C THR A 313 5.36 -0.03 12.62
N GLU A 314 4.15 0.50 12.78
CA GLU A 314 3.79 1.31 13.94
C GLU A 314 3.98 0.55 15.25
N MET A 315 3.54 -0.72 15.29
CA MET A 315 3.65 -1.57 16.47
C MET A 315 5.09 -1.90 16.86
N THR A 316 6.01 -2.00 15.89
CA THR A 316 7.41 -2.31 16.14
C THR A 316 8.31 -1.09 16.31
N SER A 317 7.98 0.03 15.66
CA SER A 317 8.77 1.27 15.76
C SER A 317 8.30 2.22 16.88
N GLY A 318 7.07 2.06 17.35
CA GLY A 318 6.44 2.98 18.29
C GLY A 318 6.03 4.32 17.67
N ILE A 319 6.15 4.50 16.35
CA ILE A 319 5.82 5.73 15.63
C ILE A 319 4.45 5.61 15.00
N ASP A 320 3.53 6.52 15.32
CA ASP A 320 2.28 6.67 14.57
C ASP A 320 2.55 7.35 13.22
N ILE A 321 2.52 6.53 12.16
CA ILE A 321 2.87 6.95 10.80
C ILE A 321 1.84 7.96 10.25
N VAL A 322 0.56 7.81 10.60
CA VAL A 322 -0.51 8.72 10.15
C VAL A 322 -0.40 10.07 10.86
N HIS A 323 -0.08 10.10 12.15
CA HIS A 323 0.23 11.34 12.87
C HIS A 323 1.42 12.07 12.23
N ALA A 324 2.51 11.34 11.99
CA ALA A 324 3.70 11.91 11.38
C ALA A 324 3.40 12.47 9.97
N GLN A 325 2.62 11.75 9.16
CA GLN A 325 2.22 12.21 7.84
C GLN A 325 1.42 13.52 7.89
N ILE A 326 0.47 13.64 8.83
CA ILE A 326 -0.32 14.86 9.02
C ILE A 326 0.55 16.03 9.48
N ARG A 327 1.44 15.83 10.46
CA ARG A 327 2.36 16.86 10.96
C ARG A 327 3.32 17.36 9.88
N VAL A 328 3.89 16.45 9.09
CA VAL A 328 4.70 16.82 7.92
C VAL A 328 3.91 17.70 6.94
N ALA A 329 2.65 17.37 6.69
CA ALA A 329 1.78 18.18 5.83
C ALA A 329 1.42 19.56 6.44
N GLN A 330 1.47 19.69 7.77
CA GLN A 330 1.37 20.98 8.48
C GLN A 330 2.66 21.80 8.43
N GLY A 331 3.75 21.24 7.86
CA GLY A 331 5.05 21.88 7.74
C GLY A 331 5.97 21.65 8.94
N GLU A 332 5.62 20.74 9.84
CA GLU A 332 6.48 20.37 10.98
C GLU A 332 7.68 19.54 10.47
N PRO A 333 8.90 19.84 10.97
CA PRO A 333 10.05 19.00 10.70
C PRO A 333 9.92 17.64 11.40
N LEU A 334 10.63 16.63 10.87
CA LEU A 334 10.78 15.36 11.58
C LEU A 334 11.63 15.54 12.82
N ASP A 335 11.04 15.28 13.99
CA ASP A 335 11.78 15.19 15.26
C ASP A 335 12.23 13.74 15.48
N LEU A 336 12.89 13.17 14.48
CA LEU A 336 13.33 11.78 14.46
C LEU A 336 14.72 11.69 13.83
N LEU A 337 15.67 11.16 14.57
CA LEU A 337 17.00 10.84 14.05
C LEU A 337 17.07 9.34 13.70
N GLN A 338 17.70 9.03 12.58
CA GLN A 338 17.83 7.63 12.15
C GLN A 338 18.52 6.75 13.19
N ASP A 339 19.49 7.29 13.92
CA ASP A 339 20.24 6.53 14.93
C ASP A 339 19.43 6.26 16.21
N ASP A 340 18.33 7.00 16.42
CA ASP A 340 17.40 6.79 17.53
C ASP A 340 16.30 5.78 17.19
N MET A 341 16.15 5.44 15.91
CA MET A 341 15.15 4.48 15.47
C MET A 341 15.42 3.08 16.02
N ARG A 342 14.40 2.51 16.63
CA ARG A 342 14.42 1.13 17.15
C ARG A 342 13.23 0.38 16.58
N CYS A 343 13.45 -0.89 16.23
CA CYS A 343 12.37 -1.83 15.94
C CYS A 343 12.37 -2.86 17.08
N GLU A 344 11.34 -2.84 17.90
CA GLU A 344 11.23 -3.69 19.08
C GLU A 344 10.12 -4.71 18.91
N GLY A 345 10.42 -5.96 19.29
CA GLY A 345 9.46 -7.04 19.22
C GLY A 345 9.18 -7.53 17.81
N HIS A 346 8.00 -8.12 17.66
CA HIS A 346 7.50 -8.66 16.38
C HIS A 346 5.99 -8.43 16.27
N SER A 347 5.53 -8.03 15.10
CA SER A 347 4.12 -7.77 14.82
C SER A 347 3.65 -8.55 13.61
N PHE A 348 2.41 -9.03 13.65
CA PHE A 348 1.67 -9.57 12.52
C PHE A 348 0.43 -8.75 12.26
N GLU A 349 0.08 -8.58 11.00
CA GLU A 349 -1.23 -8.12 10.55
C GLU A 349 -1.90 -9.21 9.73
N CYS A 350 -3.19 -9.47 9.98
CA CYS A 350 -4.05 -10.30 9.18
C CYS A 350 -5.15 -9.45 8.56
N ARG A 351 -5.28 -9.49 7.24
CA ARG A 351 -6.40 -8.85 6.53
C ARG A 351 -7.65 -9.73 6.62
N ILE A 352 -8.68 -9.25 7.30
CA ILE A 352 -9.97 -9.94 7.36
C ILE A 352 -10.82 -9.43 6.20
N ASN A 353 -11.06 -10.32 5.24
CA ASN A 353 -11.81 -10.03 4.03
C ASN A 353 -13.19 -10.70 4.06
N ALA A 354 -14.21 -9.96 3.63
CA ALA A 354 -15.56 -10.48 3.38
C ALA A 354 -15.59 -11.27 2.08
N GLU A 355 -15.10 -12.50 2.11
CA GLU A 355 -15.02 -13.41 0.97
C GLU A 355 -15.15 -14.88 1.41
N ASN A 356 -15.64 -15.70 0.51
CA ASN A 356 -15.71 -17.13 0.75
C ASN A 356 -14.27 -17.70 0.82
N PRO A 357 -13.91 -18.46 1.88
CA PRO A 357 -12.53 -18.91 2.11
C PRO A 357 -12.02 -19.93 1.06
N ASP A 358 -12.91 -20.60 0.33
CA ASP A 358 -12.55 -21.63 -0.66
C ASP A 358 -12.54 -21.08 -2.08
N SER A 359 -13.60 -20.35 -2.47
CA SER A 359 -13.75 -19.78 -3.82
C SER A 359 -13.11 -18.39 -3.95
N PHE A 360 -12.94 -17.68 -2.84
CA PHE A 360 -12.48 -16.29 -2.77
C PHE A 360 -13.40 -15.28 -3.48
N LEU A 361 -14.66 -15.66 -3.66
CA LEU A 361 -15.66 -14.75 -4.17
C LEU A 361 -16.08 -13.78 -3.06
N PRO A 362 -16.27 -12.50 -3.35
CA PRO A 362 -16.75 -11.52 -2.38
C PRO A 362 -18.07 -11.95 -1.75
N SER A 363 -18.21 -11.75 -0.44
CA SER A 363 -19.38 -12.07 0.34
C SER A 363 -20.03 -10.80 0.89
N ALA A 364 -20.79 -10.11 0.04
CA ALA A 364 -21.58 -8.97 0.47
C ALA A 364 -22.78 -9.41 1.31
N GLY A 365 -23.18 -8.60 2.28
CA GLY A 365 -24.30 -8.94 3.17
C GLY A 365 -24.35 -8.09 4.42
N ILE A 366 -25.23 -8.46 5.35
CA ILE A 366 -25.35 -7.80 6.65
C ILE A 366 -24.58 -8.62 7.69
N ILE A 367 -23.72 -7.95 8.46
CA ILE A 367 -23.05 -8.54 9.61
C ILE A 367 -24.09 -8.71 10.71
N ALA A 368 -24.47 -9.95 11.01
CA ALA A 368 -25.48 -10.26 12.01
C ALA A 368 -24.94 -10.13 13.45
N ASP A 369 -23.69 -10.61 13.65
CA ASP A 369 -22.98 -10.50 14.92
C ASP A 369 -21.49 -10.30 14.68
N LEU A 370 -20.82 -9.60 15.61
CA LEU A 370 -19.42 -9.26 15.54
C LEU A 370 -18.77 -9.34 16.92
N ALA A 371 -17.72 -10.14 17.04
CA ALA A 371 -16.83 -10.13 18.19
C ALA A 371 -15.40 -9.90 17.71
N LEU A 372 -14.74 -8.89 18.26
CA LEU A 372 -13.36 -8.54 17.96
C LEU A 372 -12.53 -8.68 19.25
N PRO A 373 -11.28 -9.18 19.14
CA PRO A 373 -10.41 -9.33 20.30
C PRO A 373 -9.89 -7.98 20.79
N GLU A 374 -9.70 -7.89 22.09
CA GLU A 374 -9.09 -6.73 22.76
C GLU A 374 -8.02 -7.20 23.75
N GLY A 375 -7.07 -6.34 24.07
CA GLY A 375 -6.07 -6.61 25.10
C GLY A 375 -4.68 -6.08 24.76
N PRO A 376 -3.72 -6.23 25.68
CA PRO A 376 -2.35 -5.74 25.47
C PRO A 376 -1.68 -6.35 24.24
N GLY A 377 -1.18 -5.49 23.34
CA GLY A 377 -0.55 -5.91 22.09
C GLY A 377 -1.51 -6.49 21.07
N ILE A 378 -2.82 -6.21 21.18
CA ILE A 378 -3.83 -6.48 20.15
C ILE A 378 -4.40 -5.14 19.69
N ARG A 379 -4.50 -4.97 18.37
CA ARG A 379 -5.11 -3.83 17.72
C ARG A 379 -6.03 -4.31 16.60
N VAL A 380 -7.19 -3.70 16.47
CA VAL A 380 -8.11 -3.94 15.36
C VAL A 380 -8.44 -2.63 14.69
N ASP A 381 -8.06 -2.50 13.42
CA ASP A 381 -8.47 -1.36 12.59
C ASP A 381 -9.66 -1.80 11.72
N THR A 382 -10.81 -1.18 11.94
CA THR A 382 -12.05 -1.56 11.26
C THR A 382 -13.07 -0.41 11.20
N HIS A 383 -14.03 -0.54 10.31
CA HIS A 383 -15.15 0.39 10.15
C HIS A 383 -16.52 -0.31 10.31
N ILE A 384 -16.50 -1.64 10.54
CA ILE A 384 -17.72 -2.45 10.61
C ILE A 384 -18.28 -2.52 12.04
N HIS A 385 -19.56 -2.89 12.13
CA HIS A 385 -20.27 -3.16 13.37
C HIS A 385 -21.40 -4.16 13.12
N ALA A 386 -22.00 -4.71 14.15
CA ALA A 386 -23.22 -5.52 14.01
C ALA A 386 -24.32 -4.68 13.34
N GLY A 387 -24.98 -5.24 12.33
CA GLY A 387 -25.95 -4.55 11.47
C GLY A 387 -25.34 -3.80 10.27
N TYR A 388 -24.01 -3.68 10.17
CA TYR A 388 -23.37 -3.06 9.00
C TYR A 388 -23.58 -3.91 7.74
N ARG A 389 -23.88 -3.24 6.62
CA ARG A 389 -24.01 -3.87 5.31
C ARG A 389 -22.70 -3.76 4.53
N VAL A 390 -22.01 -4.89 4.36
CA VAL A 390 -20.85 -4.98 3.47
C VAL A 390 -21.32 -4.85 2.03
N SER A 391 -20.78 -3.86 1.34
CA SER A 391 -21.14 -3.50 -0.04
C SER A 391 -20.40 -4.38 -1.06
N PRO A 392 -21.05 -4.78 -2.18
CA PRO A 392 -20.37 -5.49 -3.28
C PRO A 392 -19.60 -4.56 -4.22
N TYR A 393 -19.60 -3.24 -3.99
CA TYR A 393 -19.04 -2.25 -4.91
C TYR A 393 -17.56 -1.94 -4.67
N TYR A 394 -17.00 -2.37 -3.53
CA TYR A 394 -15.66 -2.02 -3.10
C TYR A 394 -14.88 -3.27 -2.71
N ASP A 395 -13.61 -3.06 -2.34
CA ASP A 395 -12.74 -4.11 -1.83
C ASP A 395 -13.38 -4.85 -0.64
N SER A 396 -13.06 -6.13 -0.50
CA SER A 396 -13.60 -7.02 0.52
C SER A 396 -13.01 -6.82 1.92
N LEU A 397 -11.97 -5.98 2.09
CA LEU A 397 -11.32 -5.73 3.37
C LEU A 397 -12.31 -5.06 4.36
N ILE A 398 -12.59 -5.75 5.46
CA ILE A 398 -13.52 -5.27 6.49
C ILE A 398 -12.84 -4.97 7.83
N ALA A 399 -11.70 -5.60 8.10
CA ALA A 399 -10.90 -5.33 9.29
C ALA A 399 -9.45 -5.78 9.07
N LYS A 400 -8.54 -5.17 9.84
CA LYS A 400 -7.17 -5.63 10.03
C LYS A 400 -7.04 -6.04 11.49
N LEU A 401 -6.57 -7.25 11.73
CA LEU A 401 -6.23 -7.75 13.05
C LEU A 401 -4.71 -7.70 13.19
N ILE A 402 -4.22 -6.93 14.13
CA ILE A 402 -2.79 -6.70 14.35
C ILE A 402 -2.43 -7.17 15.76
N VAL A 403 -1.31 -7.86 15.90
CA VAL A 403 -0.76 -8.25 17.18
C VAL A 403 0.70 -7.85 17.29
N HIS A 404 1.15 -7.63 18.52
CA HIS A 404 2.55 -7.37 18.84
C HIS A 404 2.97 -8.14 20.10
N ALA A 405 4.21 -8.66 20.09
CA ALA A 405 4.84 -9.31 21.23
C ALA A 405 6.37 -9.15 21.17
N PRO A 406 7.11 -9.40 22.27
CA PRO A 406 8.56 -9.25 22.29
C PRO A 406 9.31 -10.11 21.26
N ILE A 407 8.79 -11.30 20.93
CA ILE A 407 9.42 -12.20 19.95
C ILE A 407 8.36 -12.77 18.98
N ARG A 408 8.81 -13.21 17.81
CA ARG A 408 7.95 -13.75 16.74
C ARG A 408 7.05 -14.91 17.20
N ALA A 409 7.60 -15.85 17.99
CA ALA A 409 6.84 -17.00 18.47
C ALA A 409 5.66 -16.58 19.38
N GLU A 410 5.86 -15.58 20.23
CA GLU A 410 4.82 -15.05 21.10
C GLU A 410 3.78 -14.24 20.31
N ALA A 411 4.22 -13.44 19.32
CA ALA A 411 3.32 -12.74 18.42
C ALA A 411 2.44 -13.72 17.63
N MET A 412 3.02 -14.82 17.16
CA MET A 412 2.30 -15.89 16.47
C MET A 412 1.27 -16.58 17.38
N ALA A 413 1.65 -16.91 18.62
CA ALA A 413 0.71 -17.49 19.59
C ALA A 413 -0.45 -16.51 19.89
N LYS A 414 -0.14 -15.22 20.09
CA LYS A 414 -1.13 -14.17 20.31
C LYS A 414 -2.07 -14.01 19.10
N MET A 415 -1.56 -14.11 17.87
CA MET A 415 -2.40 -14.05 16.67
C MET A 415 -3.36 -15.24 16.57
N ARG A 416 -2.93 -16.44 16.91
CA ARG A 416 -3.82 -17.62 16.99
C ARG A 416 -4.97 -17.40 17.97
N GLU A 417 -4.67 -16.90 19.16
CA GLU A 417 -5.69 -16.60 20.18
C GLU A 417 -6.63 -15.50 19.68
N ALA A 418 -6.09 -14.44 19.10
CA ALA A 418 -6.88 -13.32 18.56
C ALA A 418 -7.78 -13.77 17.39
N LEU A 419 -7.26 -14.59 16.47
CA LEU A 419 -8.05 -15.17 15.37
C LEU A 419 -9.15 -16.12 15.90
N ALA A 420 -8.87 -16.91 16.95
CA ALA A 420 -9.88 -17.77 17.57
C ALA A 420 -11.01 -16.97 18.22
N ALA A 421 -10.68 -15.83 18.86
CA ALA A 421 -11.66 -14.94 19.50
C ALA A 421 -12.44 -14.08 18.47
N THR A 422 -11.93 -13.92 17.24
CA THR A 422 -12.61 -13.12 16.20
C THR A 422 -13.80 -13.89 15.63
N ARG A 423 -14.98 -13.25 15.61
CA ARG A 423 -16.20 -13.80 15.00
C ARG A 423 -16.89 -12.73 14.16
N VAL A 424 -17.25 -13.10 12.95
CA VAL A 424 -18.06 -12.29 12.02
C VAL A 424 -19.14 -13.20 11.47
N GLU A 425 -20.39 -12.91 11.79
CA GLU A 425 -21.54 -13.72 11.37
C GLU A 425 -22.42 -12.96 10.35
N GLY A 426 -23.14 -13.70 9.52
CA GLY A 426 -24.03 -13.17 8.49
C GLY A 426 -23.39 -13.05 7.11
N ILE A 427 -22.07 -13.11 7.03
CA ILE A 427 -21.28 -13.13 5.78
C ILE A 427 -20.15 -14.16 5.87
N ALA A 428 -19.64 -14.60 4.73
CA ALA A 428 -18.43 -15.42 4.71
C ALA A 428 -17.19 -14.51 4.81
N THR A 429 -16.16 -15.03 5.50
CA THR A 429 -14.85 -14.34 5.63
C THR A 429 -13.71 -15.32 5.42
N ASN A 430 -12.51 -14.79 5.17
CA ASN A 430 -11.28 -15.57 5.07
C ASN A 430 -10.71 -16.01 6.44
N LEU A 431 -11.40 -15.81 7.56
CA LEU A 431 -10.95 -16.23 8.90
C LEU A 431 -10.54 -17.72 8.97
N PRO A 432 -11.27 -18.69 8.34
CA PRO A 432 -10.82 -20.10 8.34
C PRO A 432 -9.46 -20.29 7.66
N LEU A 433 -9.18 -19.56 6.58
CA LEU A 433 -7.88 -19.57 5.90
C LEU A 433 -6.78 -19.03 6.82
N LEU A 434 -7.00 -17.87 7.46
CA LEU A 434 -6.03 -17.26 8.37
C LEU A 434 -5.70 -18.17 9.53
N ARG A 435 -6.70 -18.79 10.17
CA ARG A 435 -6.49 -19.76 11.26
C ARG A 435 -5.63 -20.94 10.81
N ALA A 436 -5.92 -21.47 9.62
CA ALA A 436 -5.16 -22.62 9.08
C ALA A 436 -3.71 -22.25 8.70
N LEU A 437 -3.45 -21.03 8.24
CA LEU A 437 -2.10 -20.53 7.95
C LEU A 437 -1.24 -20.45 9.21
N PHE A 438 -1.79 -19.95 10.31
CA PHE A 438 -1.05 -19.84 11.57
C PHE A 438 -0.77 -21.19 12.25
N GLU A 439 -1.30 -22.30 11.76
CA GLU A 439 -0.97 -23.68 12.16
C GLU A 439 0.00 -24.37 11.17
N ASP A 440 0.34 -23.72 10.06
CA ASP A 440 1.22 -24.30 9.05
C ASP A 440 2.69 -24.22 9.46
N GLU A 441 3.38 -25.36 9.47
CA GLU A 441 4.76 -25.46 9.96
C GLU A 441 5.76 -24.62 9.13
N THR A 442 5.57 -24.52 7.82
CA THR A 442 6.48 -23.77 6.94
C THR A 442 6.31 -22.26 7.18
N PHE A 443 5.06 -21.79 7.34
CA PHE A 443 4.79 -20.41 7.72
C PHE A 443 5.33 -20.10 9.13
N ILE A 444 5.17 -21.03 10.10
CA ILE A 444 5.71 -20.90 11.45
C ILE A 444 7.22 -20.72 11.43
N ARG A 445 7.94 -21.45 10.57
CA ARG A 445 9.40 -21.31 10.42
C ARG A 445 9.83 -20.04 9.68
N GLY A 446 8.91 -19.32 8.99
CA GLY A 446 9.24 -18.16 8.18
C GLY A 446 9.94 -18.50 6.85
N GLU A 447 9.72 -19.70 6.34
CA GLU A 447 10.34 -20.25 5.12
C GLU A 447 9.40 -20.11 3.91
N THR A 448 8.74 -18.95 3.76
CA THR A 448 7.74 -18.70 2.73
C THR A 448 8.24 -17.69 1.70
N ASP A 449 7.83 -17.88 0.44
CA ASP A 449 8.03 -16.96 -0.68
C ASP A 449 6.69 -16.45 -1.21
N ILE A 450 6.70 -15.59 -2.25
CA ILE A 450 5.48 -15.00 -2.83
C ILE A 450 4.55 -16.03 -3.51
N HIS A 451 5.03 -17.24 -3.77
CA HIS A 451 4.26 -18.32 -4.42
C HIS A 451 3.67 -19.31 -3.41
N TYR A 452 4.13 -19.23 -2.15
CA TYR A 452 3.82 -20.21 -1.12
C TYR A 452 2.32 -20.40 -0.91
N LEU A 453 1.58 -19.33 -0.68
CA LEU A 453 0.15 -19.41 -0.39
C LEU A 453 -0.65 -20.05 -1.54
N GLU A 454 -0.31 -19.74 -2.78
CA GLU A 454 -1.00 -20.35 -3.93
C GLU A 454 -0.71 -21.85 -4.05
N GLN A 455 0.52 -22.27 -3.78
CA GLN A 455 0.91 -23.69 -3.79
C GLN A 455 0.22 -24.44 -2.64
N TRP A 456 0.23 -23.85 -1.44
CA TRP A 456 -0.41 -24.39 -0.25
C TRP A 456 -1.94 -24.57 -0.45
N LEU A 457 -2.62 -23.59 -1.06
CA LEU A 457 -4.03 -23.67 -1.40
C LEU A 457 -4.35 -24.76 -2.43
N LYS A 458 -3.49 -24.98 -3.43
CA LYS A 458 -3.65 -26.07 -4.41
C LYS A 458 -3.58 -27.45 -3.76
N GLN A 459 -2.70 -27.64 -2.78
CA GLN A 459 -2.54 -28.92 -2.07
C GLN A 459 -3.73 -29.24 -1.15
N ARG A 460 -4.47 -28.23 -0.67
CA ARG A 460 -5.61 -28.38 0.25
C ARG A 460 -6.96 -28.49 -0.45
N ARG A 461 -7.04 -28.20 -1.72
CA ARG A 461 -8.28 -28.43 -2.49
C ARG A 461 -8.46 -29.92 -2.72
N PRO A 462 -9.57 -30.55 -2.29
CA PRO A 462 -9.88 -31.89 -2.73
C PRO A 462 -9.99 -31.92 -4.26
N ALA A 463 -9.45 -33.00 -4.86
CA ALA A 463 -9.44 -33.22 -6.31
C ALA A 463 -10.88 -33.28 -6.90
#